data_e83a73968dd794f597249f6b9a9cd60f
#
_entry.id   e83a73968dd794f597249f6b9a9cd60f
#
_cell.length_a   1.000
_cell.length_b   1.000
_cell.length_c   1.000
_cell.angle_alpha   90.00
_cell.angle_beta   90.00
_cell.angle_gamma   90.00
#
_symmetry.space_group_name_H-M   'P 1'
#
loop_
_entity.id
_entity.type
_entity.pdbx_description
1 polymer ?
#
loop_
_entity_poly.entity_id
_entity_poly.type
_entity_poly.pdbx_seq_one_letter_code
_entity_poly.pdbx_strand_id
1 'polypeptide(L)'
;MTRSQPNWRSLLFVPVLAERFVAKAHTRSADAIILDLEDSIIPANKVAARAAVAAAVPRVAQSGADVVVRINRQLDLAVPDIAASVMPGVAALMIPK
;
A
#
# COMPACT_ATOMS: atom_id res chain seq x y z
N MET A 1 9.58 20.84 -10.11
CA MET A 1 10.61 20.17 -9.30
C MET A 1 10.62 18.69 -9.60
N THR A 2 11.76 18.15 -9.92
CA THR A 2 11.91 16.74 -10.24
C THR A 2 12.10 15.96 -8.94
N ARG A 3 11.24 14.97 -8.72
CA ARG A 3 11.40 14.08 -7.58
C ARG A 3 12.58 13.15 -7.83
N SER A 4 13.46 12.98 -6.84
CA SER A 4 14.55 12.04 -6.96
C SER A 4 14.04 10.60 -6.96
N GLN A 5 14.82 9.70 -7.56
CA GLN A 5 14.51 8.28 -7.58
C GLN A 5 14.44 7.74 -6.15
N PRO A 6 13.47 6.91 -5.83
CA PRO A 6 13.43 6.30 -4.50
C PRO A 6 14.64 5.39 -4.30
N ASN A 7 15.20 5.46 -3.10
CA ASN A 7 16.33 4.62 -2.70
C ASN A 7 15.95 3.86 -1.44
N TRP A 8 15.05 2.89 -1.60
CA TRP A 8 14.54 2.14 -0.46
C TRP A 8 15.49 1.04 -0.07
N ARG A 9 15.92 1.05 1.19
CA ARG A 9 16.76 0.01 1.78
C ARG A 9 15.93 -0.99 2.59
N SER A 10 14.76 -0.58 3.04
CA SER A 10 13.86 -1.42 3.82
C SER A 10 12.43 -1.22 3.40
N LEU A 11 11.71 -2.33 3.24
CA LEU A 11 10.31 -2.36 2.84
C LEU A 11 9.53 -3.13 3.90
N LEU A 12 8.40 -2.59 4.32
CA LEU A 12 7.53 -3.24 5.29
C LEU A 12 6.18 -3.52 4.65
N PHE A 13 5.81 -4.80 4.56
CA PHE A 13 4.48 -5.20 4.09
C PHE A 13 3.45 -5.06 5.20
N VAL A 14 2.34 -4.39 4.91
CA VAL A 14 1.25 -4.20 5.86
C VAL A 14 -0.06 -4.59 5.18
N PRO A 15 -0.76 -5.62 5.67
CA PRO A 15 -2.10 -5.92 5.17
C PRO A 15 -3.00 -4.72 5.44
N VAL A 16 -3.65 -4.21 4.40
CA VAL A 16 -4.37 -2.93 4.51
C VAL A 16 -5.53 -2.99 5.51
N LEU A 17 -6.09 -4.17 5.75
CA LEU A 17 -7.18 -4.37 6.70
C LEU A 17 -6.71 -4.69 8.12
N ALA A 18 -5.41 -4.84 8.33
CA ALA A 18 -4.86 -5.15 9.65
C ALA A 18 -4.67 -3.86 10.45
N GLU A 19 -5.71 -3.43 11.14
CA GLU A 19 -5.74 -2.15 11.85
C GLU A 19 -4.55 -1.97 12.80
N ARG A 20 -4.15 -3.02 13.51
CA ARG A 20 -3.01 -2.96 14.44
C ARG A 20 -1.71 -2.62 13.73
N PHE A 21 -1.50 -3.20 12.54
CA PHE A 21 -0.29 -2.96 11.76
C PHE A 21 -0.34 -1.61 11.07
N VAL A 22 -1.49 -1.21 10.54
CA VAL A 22 -1.66 0.10 9.92
C VAL A 22 -1.38 1.21 10.92
N ALA A 23 -1.90 1.10 12.13
CA ALA A 23 -1.73 2.11 13.17
C ALA A 23 -0.27 2.28 13.61
N LYS A 24 0.55 1.22 13.55
CA LYS A 24 1.92 1.24 14.05
C LYS A 24 3.00 1.21 12.97
N ALA A 25 2.61 1.12 11.70
CA ALA A 25 3.58 0.97 10.61
C ALA A 25 4.59 2.13 10.60
N HIS A 26 4.14 3.35 10.85
CA HIS A 26 4.99 4.53 10.84
C HIS A 26 6.09 4.49 11.92
N THR A 27 5.95 3.65 12.92
CA THR A 27 6.94 3.54 14.01
C THR A 27 8.06 2.54 13.70
N ARG A 28 8.00 1.84 12.57
CA ARG A 28 8.93 0.74 12.26
C ARG A 28 10.18 1.20 11.51
N SER A 29 10.31 2.48 11.20
CA SER A 29 11.49 3.06 10.55
C SER A 29 11.78 2.46 9.16
N ALA A 30 10.76 2.00 8.45
CA ALA A 30 10.92 1.50 7.08
C ALA A 30 11.03 2.67 6.09
N ASP A 31 11.82 2.49 5.05
CA ASP A 31 11.93 3.49 3.98
C ASP A 31 10.65 3.56 3.16
N ALA A 32 10.01 2.42 2.93
CA ALA A 32 8.72 2.35 2.26
C ALA A 32 7.81 1.34 2.94
N ILE A 33 6.51 1.62 2.92
CA ILE A 33 5.49 0.76 3.48
C ILE A 33 4.61 0.30 2.32
N ILE A 34 4.46 -1.02 2.20
CA ILE A 34 3.68 -1.63 1.14
C ILE A 34 2.34 -2.05 1.72
N LEU A 35 1.28 -1.33 1.32
CA LEU A 35 -0.09 -1.71 1.67
C LEU A 35 -0.49 -2.86 0.75
N ASP A 36 -0.82 -4.00 1.34
CA ASP A 36 -1.07 -5.21 0.56
C ASP A 36 -2.55 -5.42 0.30
N LEU A 37 -2.91 -5.53 -0.98
CA LEU A 37 -4.25 -5.91 -1.41
C LEU A 37 -4.29 -7.34 -1.93
N GLU A 38 -3.16 -8.02 -2.00
CA GLU A 38 -3.03 -9.28 -2.71
C GLU A 38 -2.92 -10.47 -1.75
N ASP A 39 -1.72 -10.87 -1.40
CA ASP A 39 -1.46 -12.17 -0.77
C ASP A 39 -2.07 -12.29 0.63
N SER A 40 -2.02 -11.24 1.42
CA SER A 40 -2.52 -11.24 2.80
C SER A 40 -4.04 -11.06 2.91
N ILE A 41 -4.72 -10.84 1.79
CA ILE A 41 -6.16 -10.55 1.78
C ILE A 41 -6.91 -11.72 1.14
N ILE A 42 -7.80 -12.36 1.89
CA ILE A 42 -8.61 -13.44 1.36
C ILE A 42 -9.61 -12.92 0.31
N PRO A 43 -10.06 -13.75 -0.63
CA PRO A 43 -10.94 -13.29 -1.72
C PRO A 43 -12.19 -12.54 -1.24
N ALA A 44 -12.81 -12.97 -0.16
CA ALA A 44 -14.02 -12.33 0.36
C ALA A 44 -13.79 -10.90 0.81
N ASN A 45 -12.53 -10.51 1.11
CA ASN A 45 -12.19 -9.19 1.63
C ASN A 45 -11.54 -8.26 0.60
N LYS A 46 -11.43 -8.68 -0.66
CA LYS A 46 -10.73 -7.88 -1.69
C LYS A 46 -11.36 -6.50 -1.90
N VAL A 47 -12.69 -6.43 -1.94
CA VAL A 47 -13.38 -5.14 -2.13
C VAL A 47 -13.17 -4.23 -0.92
N ALA A 48 -13.30 -4.77 0.29
CA ALA A 48 -13.09 -4.00 1.51
C ALA A 48 -11.64 -3.50 1.62
N ALA A 49 -10.67 -4.34 1.25
CA ALA A 49 -9.26 -3.97 1.27
C ALA A 49 -8.99 -2.80 0.32
N ARG A 50 -9.50 -2.87 -0.89
CA ARG A 50 -9.38 -1.78 -1.86
C ARG A 50 -9.96 -0.48 -1.33
N ALA A 51 -11.13 -0.55 -0.71
CA ALA A 51 -11.79 0.64 -0.16
C ALA A 51 -11.02 1.26 1.01
N ALA A 52 -10.17 0.47 1.68
CA ALA A 52 -9.43 0.93 2.86
C ALA A 52 -8.13 1.70 2.50
N VAL A 53 -7.69 1.67 1.23
CA VAL A 53 -6.40 2.26 0.84
C VAL A 53 -6.35 3.76 1.15
N ALA A 54 -7.37 4.51 0.75
CA ALA A 54 -7.37 5.96 0.89
C ALA A 54 -7.18 6.42 2.33
N ALA A 55 -7.82 5.75 3.29
CA ALA A 55 -7.68 6.08 4.69
C ALA A 55 -6.36 5.62 5.30
N ALA A 56 -5.80 4.52 4.78
CA ALA A 56 -4.55 3.96 5.31
C ALA A 56 -3.32 4.76 4.90
N VAL A 57 -3.31 5.32 3.68
CA VAL A 57 -2.14 6.01 3.13
C VAL A 57 -1.59 7.09 4.07
N PRO A 58 -2.37 8.08 4.51
CA PRO A 58 -1.81 9.12 5.39
C PRO A 58 -1.38 8.57 6.75
N ARG A 59 -1.99 7.50 7.22
CA ARG A 59 -1.64 6.91 8.51
C ARG A 59 -0.27 6.27 8.49
N VAL A 60 0.02 5.49 7.45
CA VAL A 60 1.32 4.80 7.36
C VAL A 60 2.44 5.76 6.94
N ALA A 61 2.11 6.87 6.32
CA ALA A 61 3.09 7.85 5.84
C ALA A 61 3.51 8.88 6.90
N GLN A 62 2.97 8.82 8.11
CA GLN A 62 3.15 9.85 9.14
C GLN A 62 4.61 10.21 9.43
N SER A 63 5.50 9.24 9.36
CA SER A 63 6.93 9.48 9.67
C SER A 63 7.80 9.65 8.43
N GLY A 64 7.19 9.87 7.28
CA GLY A 64 7.90 10.20 6.05
C GLY A 64 8.22 9.03 5.14
N ALA A 65 7.77 7.81 5.47
CA ALA A 65 7.97 6.67 4.59
C ALA A 65 7.18 6.84 3.28
N ASP A 66 7.76 6.37 2.19
CA ASP A 66 7.00 6.27 0.94
C ASP A 66 5.95 5.18 1.05
N VAL A 67 4.82 5.35 0.37
CA VAL A 67 3.74 4.37 0.37
C VAL A 67 3.65 3.71 -0.99
N VAL A 68 3.65 2.38 -0.98
CA VAL A 68 3.49 1.54 -2.16
C VAL A 68 2.26 0.68 -1.94
N VAL A 69 1.50 0.40 -2.98
CA VAL A 69 0.36 -0.52 -2.89
C VAL A 69 0.64 -1.72 -3.77
N ARG A 70 0.58 -2.93 -3.18
CA ARG A 70 0.67 -4.16 -3.96
C ARG A 70 -0.74 -4.57 -4.40
N ILE A 71 -0.98 -4.50 -5.71
CA ILE A 71 -2.28 -4.79 -6.30
C ILE A 71 -2.41 -6.29 -6.60
N ASN A 72 -3.62 -6.72 -6.89
CA ASN A 72 -3.86 -8.09 -7.33
C ASN A 72 -3.42 -8.26 -8.79
N ARG A 73 -3.08 -9.50 -9.16
CA ARG A 73 -2.62 -9.81 -10.50
C ARG A 73 -3.77 -10.04 -11.50
N GLN A 74 -4.87 -10.66 -11.06
CA GLN A 74 -6.00 -10.93 -11.92
C GLN A 74 -6.60 -9.62 -12.43
N LEU A 75 -6.88 -9.55 -13.72
CA LEU A 75 -7.27 -8.32 -14.38
C LEU A 75 -8.54 -7.70 -13.77
N ASP A 76 -9.53 -8.51 -13.44
CA ASP A 76 -10.78 -8.05 -12.85
C ASP A 76 -10.59 -7.39 -11.47
N LEU A 77 -9.53 -7.74 -10.75
CA LEU A 77 -9.17 -7.11 -9.49
C LEU A 77 -8.15 -6.00 -9.69
N ALA A 78 -7.19 -6.20 -10.61
CA ALA A 78 -6.09 -5.25 -10.82
C ALA A 78 -6.59 -3.89 -11.29
N VAL A 79 -7.53 -3.85 -12.21
CA VAL A 79 -8.03 -2.57 -12.76
C VAL A 79 -8.67 -1.71 -11.69
N PRO A 80 -9.64 -2.21 -10.88
CA PRO A 80 -10.18 -1.38 -9.80
C PRO A 80 -9.16 -1.12 -8.69
N ASP A 81 -8.20 -2.04 -8.44
CA ASP A 81 -7.14 -1.79 -7.46
C ASP A 81 -6.28 -0.59 -7.88
N ILE A 82 -5.91 -0.53 -9.15
CA ILE A 82 -5.14 0.59 -9.70
C ILE A 82 -5.93 1.89 -9.54
N ALA A 83 -7.21 1.87 -9.91
CA ALA A 83 -8.05 3.06 -9.81
C ALA A 83 -8.13 3.58 -8.38
N ALA A 84 -8.22 2.69 -7.38
CA ALA A 84 -8.29 3.07 -5.98
C ALA A 84 -6.95 3.51 -5.40
N SER A 85 -5.84 3.07 -6.00
CA SER A 85 -4.49 3.26 -5.44
C SER A 85 -3.73 4.43 -6.08
N VAL A 86 -4.15 4.90 -7.25
CA VAL A 86 -3.53 6.07 -7.90
C VAL A 86 -4.11 7.32 -7.25
N MET A 87 -3.46 7.78 -6.21
CA MET A 87 -3.89 8.94 -5.43
C MET A 87 -2.68 9.66 -4.86
N PRO A 88 -2.83 10.94 -4.45
CA PRO A 88 -1.74 11.65 -3.78
C PRO A 88 -1.28 10.89 -2.55
N GLY A 89 0.04 10.77 -2.39
CA GLY A 89 0.64 10.05 -1.27
C GLY A 89 1.08 8.64 -1.62
N VAL A 90 0.65 8.08 -2.74
CA VAL A 90 1.13 6.76 -3.20
C VAL A 90 2.27 6.97 -4.20
N ALA A 91 3.44 6.45 -3.88
CA ALA A 91 4.65 6.64 -4.69
C ALA A 91 4.75 5.65 -5.85
N ALA A 92 4.23 4.42 -5.66
CA ALA A 92 4.36 3.37 -6.66
C ALA A 92 3.34 2.27 -6.43
N LEU A 93 3.11 1.48 -7.46
CA LEU A 93 2.31 0.25 -7.38
C LEU A 93 3.24 -0.94 -7.57
N MET A 94 3.00 -2.00 -6.80
CA MET A 94 3.75 -3.25 -6.92
C MET A 94 2.88 -4.30 -7.57
N ILE A 95 3.37 -4.89 -8.66
CA ILE A 95 2.67 -5.93 -9.37
C ILE A 95 3.22 -7.27 -8.89
N PRO A 96 2.38 -8.18 -8.37
CA PRO A 96 2.85 -9.48 -7.90
C PRO A 96 3.21 -10.39 -9.07
N LYS A 97 3.97 -11.40 -8.80
CA LYS A 97 4.39 -12.39 -9.82
C LYS A 97 3.23 -13.21 -10.35
#